data_2b5edcd14f5bff0bf164e658e8279ff9
#
_entry.id   2b5edcd14f5bff0bf164e658e8279ff9
#
_cell.length_a   1.000
_cell.length_b   1.000
_cell.length_c   1.000
_cell.angle_alpha   90.00
_cell.angle_beta   90.00
_cell.angle_gamma   90.00
#
_symmetry.space_group_name_H-M   'P 1'
#
loop_
_entity.id
_entity.type
_entity.pdbx_description
1 polymer ?
#
loop_
_entity_poly.entity_id
_entity_poly.type
_entity_poly.pdbx_seq_one_letter_code
_entity_poly.pdbx_strand_id
1 'polypeptide(L)'
;MCISDGHHLPGDLLRVFIRTKGVDKMIITSDQAEATGFKPGRYHVLGNDAILEPNGKLHNPVKKCLVGSASTIGMCMAFLESLNIWTEEELTKMGRTNALNLLNSK
;
A
#
# COMPACT_ATOMS: atom_id res chain seq x y z
N MET A 1 -2.56 2.99 9.94
CA MET A 1 -1.69 2.82 8.74
C MET A 1 -2.53 2.44 7.53
N CYS A 2 -2.03 2.71 6.35
CA CYS A 2 -2.76 2.49 5.10
C CYS A 2 -1.88 1.83 4.04
N ILE A 3 -2.53 1.08 3.13
CA ILE A 3 -1.87 0.52 1.94
C ILE A 3 -2.17 1.45 0.76
N SER A 4 -1.14 2.09 0.23
CA SER A 4 -1.28 3.07 -0.86
C SER A 4 -0.80 2.52 -2.21
N ASP A 5 -1.20 1.29 -2.54
CA ASP A 5 -0.79 0.62 -3.77
C ASP A 5 -1.67 0.99 -5.00
N GLY A 6 -2.72 1.77 -4.80
CA GLY A 6 -3.67 2.13 -5.85
C GLY A 6 -4.78 1.12 -6.07
N HIS A 7 -4.75 -0.03 -5.36
CA HIS A 7 -5.75 -1.10 -5.51
C HIS A 7 -6.66 -1.23 -4.28
N HIS A 8 -6.14 -1.02 -3.08
CA HIS A 8 -6.91 -1.12 -1.84
C HIS A 8 -7.78 0.10 -1.61
N LEU A 9 -7.22 1.29 -1.78
CA LEU A 9 -7.91 2.55 -1.52
C LEU A 9 -7.78 3.47 -2.73
N PRO A 10 -8.89 4.09 -3.19
CA PRO A 10 -8.81 5.15 -4.20
C PRO A 10 -7.98 6.33 -3.69
N GLY A 11 -7.34 7.06 -4.61
CA GLY A 11 -6.52 8.22 -4.26
C GLY A 11 -7.27 9.29 -3.48
N ASP A 12 -8.53 9.53 -3.83
CA ASP A 12 -9.39 10.49 -3.12
C ASP A 12 -9.64 10.08 -1.68
N LEU A 13 -9.84 8.79 -1.43
CA LEU A 13 -10.06 8.28 -0.08
C LEU A 13 -8.79 8.35 0.76
N LEU A 14 -7.64 8.04 0.18
CA LEU A 14 -6.34 8.22 0.83
C LEU A 14 -6.13 9.68 1.25
N ARG A 15 -6.47 10.60 0.38
CA ARG A 15 -6.41 12.03 0.65
C ARG A 15 -7.23 12.43 1.87
N VAL A 16 -8.47 11.94 1.95
CA VAL A 16 -9.36 12.20 3.08
C VAL A 16 -8.79 11.61 4.38
N PHE A 17 -8.33 10.37 4.35
CA PHE A 17 -7.78 9.70 5.51
C PHE A 17 -6.52 10.43 6.04
N ILE A 18 -5.63 10.81 5.15
CA ILE A 18 -4.40 11.50 5.53
C ILE A 18 -4.69 12.89 6.08
N ARG A 19 -5.65 13.61 5.48
CA ARG A 19 -6.08 14.91 6.00
C ARG A 19 -6.70 14.82 7.39
N THR A 20 -7.54 13.81 7.59
CA THR A 20 -8.24 13.63 8.87
C THR A 20 -7.28 13.22 9.98
N LYS A 21 -6.38 12.29 9.71
CA LYS A 21 -5.43 11.77 10.69
C LYS A 21 -4.21 12.68 10.86
N GLY A 22 -3.81 13.36 9.80
CA GLY A 22 -2.60 14.18 9.75
C GLY A 22 -1.39 13.40 9.27
N VAL A 23 -0.52 14.09 8.55
CA VAL A 23 0.72 13.52 7.99
C VAL A 23 1.62 12.93 9.09
N ASP A 24 1.67 13.57 10.26
CA ASP A 24 2.55 13.16 11.35
C ASP A 24 2.11 11.85 12.03
N LYS A 25 0.89 11.41 11.80
CA LYS A 25 0.33 10.19 12.41
C LYS A 25 0.01 9.10 11.42
N MET A 26 0.18 9.35 10.13
CA MET A 26 -0.08 8.37 9.09
C MET A 26 1.17 7.53 8.83
N ILE A 27 0.99 6.22 8.74
CA ILE A 27 2.03 5.28 8.36
C ILE A 27 1.56 4.51 7.14
N ILE A 28 2.39 4.50 6.09
CA ILE A 28 2.13 3.74 4.88
C ILE A 28 2.77 2.36 5.00
N THR A 29 2.03 1.35 4.63
CA THR A 29 2.50 -0.03 4.57
C THR A 29 2.22 -0.62 3.20
N SER A 30 3.04 -1.57 2.78
CA SER A 30 2.82 -2.30 1.52
C SER A 30 1.93 -3.53 1.69
N ASP A 31 1.94 -4.13 2.87
CA ASP A 31 1.28 -5.42 3.13
C ASP A 31 1.63 -6.46 2.06
N GLN A 32 2.92 -6.55 1.75
CA GLN A 32 3.44 -7.39 0.68
C GLN A 32 3.14 -8.88 0.88
N ALA A 33 2.63 -9.51 -0.17
CA ALA A 33 2.50 -10.96 -0.23
C ALA A 33 3.71 -11.59 -0.96
N GLU A 34 3.84 -12.90 -0.84
CA GLU A 34 4.97 -13.64 -1.42
C GLU A 34 5.01 -13.61 -2.97
N ALA A 35 3.90 -13.26 -3.62
CA ALA A 35 3.84 -13.13 -5.08
C ALA A 35 4.39 -11.80 -5.60
N THR A 36 4.86 -10.92 -4.74
CA THR A 36 5.45 -9.64 -5.15
C THR A 36 6.67 -9.87 -6.04
N GLY A 37 6.69 -9.25 -7.21
CA GLY A 37 7.76 -9.40 -8.19
C GLY A 37 7.60 -10.58 -9.13
N PHE A 38 6.56 -11.39 -8.96
CA PHE A 38 6.27 -12.48 -9.87
C PHE A 38 5.63 -11.97 -11.15
N LYS A 39 5.66 -12.81 -12.19
CA LYS A 39 4.96 -12.50 -13.44
C LYS A 39 3.45 -12.63 -13.23
N PRO A 40 2.63 -11.86 -13.97
CA PRO A 40 1.18 -12.02 -13.93
C PRO A 40 0.77 -13.49 -14.17
N GLY A 41 -0.21 -13.94 -13.42
CA GLY A 41 -0.67 -15.33 -13.51
C GLY A 41 -1.41 -15.78 -12.26
N ARG A 42 -1.62 -17.10 -12.18
CA ARG A 42 -2.30 -17.71 -11.03
C ARG A 42 -1.28 -18.23 -10.02
N TYR A 43 -1.54 -17.96 -8.75
CA TYR A 43 -0.69 -18.38 -7.64
C TYR A 43 -1.55 -18.82 -6.46
N HIS A 44 -0.95 -19.58 -5.55
CA HIS A 44 -1.55 -19.89 -4.25
C HIS A 44 -0.80 -19.08 -3.19
N VAL A 45 -1.48 -18.11 -2.59
CA VAL A 45 -0.86 -17.10 -1.72
C VAL A 45 -1.70 -16.92 -0.47
N LEU A 46 -1.05 -16.95 0.68
CA LEU A 46 -1.72 -16.73 1.98
C LEU A 46 -2.95 -17.62 2.16
N GLY A 47 -2.88 -18.88 1.70
CA GLY A 47 -3.98 -19.82 1.78
C GLY A 47 -5.11 -19.58 0.77
N ASN A 48 -4.90 -18.74 -0.24
CA ASN A 48 -5.90 -18.40 -1.25
C ASN A 48 -5.38 -18.71 -2.64
N ASP A 49 -6.31 -19.15 -3.52
CA ASP A 49 -6.06 -19.12 -4.95
C ASP A 49 -6.17 -17.67 -5.41
N ALA A 50 -5.11 -17.14 -5.97
CA ALA A 50 -5.02 -15.72 -6.32
C ALA A 50 -4.59 -15.53 -7.76
N ILE A 51 -5.04 -14.43 -8.34
CA ILE A 51 -4.61 -13.97 -9.66
C ILE A 51 -3.81 -12.69 -9.47
N LEU A 52 -2.59 -12.67 -10.02
CA LEU A 52 -1.79 -11.46 -10.13
C LEU A 52 -2.02 -10.86 -11.52
N GLU A 53 -2.66 -9.70 -11.54
CA GLU A 53 -2.94 -8.98 -12.78
C GLU A 53 -1.71 -8.24 -13.29
N PRO A 54 -1.66 -7.90 -14.60
CA PRO A 54 -0.54 -7.12 -15.15
C PRO A 54 -0.35 -5.75 -14.49
N ASN A 55 -1.43 -5.17 -13.94
CA ASN A 55 -1.37 -3.88 -13.23
C ASN A 55 -0.90 -4.00 -11.77
N GLY A 56 -0.56 -5.21 -11.33
CA GLY A 56 -0.10 -5.45 -9.95
C GLY A 56 -1.18 -5.81 -8.95
N LYS A 57 -2.45 -5.82 -9.35
CA LYS A 57 -3.55 -6.21 -8.46
C LYS A 57 -3.49 -7.71 -8.18
N LEU A 58 -3.47 -8.07 -6.90
CA LEU A 58 -3.48 -9.46 -6.44
C LEU A 58 -4.80 -9.74 -5.75
N HIS A 59 -5.62 -10.64 -6.32
CA HIS A 59 -6.96 -10.87 -5.81
C HIS A 59 -7.41 -12.33 -5.90
N ASN A 60 -8.37 -12.70 -5.06
CA ASN A 60 -9.06 -13.98 -5.12
C ASN A 60 -10.35 -13.78 -5.93
N PRO A 61 -10.44 -14.32 -7.15
CA PRO A 61 -11.60 -14.07 -8.02
C PRO A 61 -12.89 -14.73 -7.53
N VAL A 62 -12.80 -15.79 -6.74
CA VAL A 62 -13.97 -16.49 -6.19
C VAL A 62 -14.55 -15.72 -5.01
N LYS A 63 -13.69 -15.34 -4.07
CA LYS A 63 -14.09 -14.55 -2.89
C LYS A 63 -14.27 -13.07 -3.20
N LYS A 64 -13.85 -12.61 -4.36
CA LYS A 64 -13.94 -11.21 -4.82
C LYS A 64 -13.29 -10.24 -3.83
N CYS A 65 -12.11 -10.57 -3.36
CA CYS A 65 -11.34 -9.76 -2.43
C CYS A 65 -9.87 -9.69 -2.84
N LEU A 66 -9.17 -8.67 -2.34
CA LEU A 66 -7.72 -8.57 -2.49
C LEU A 66 -7.04 -9.57 -1.54
N VAL A 67 -5.87 -10.04 -1.94
CA VAL A 67 -5.06 -10.99 -1.15
C VAL A 67 -3.72 -10.31 -0.87
N GLY A 68 -3.65 -9.55 0.22
CA GLY A 68 -2.48 -8.74 0.50
C GLY A 68 -2.17 -7.80 -0.64
N SER A 69 -0.91 -7.53 -0.87
CA SER A 69 -0.45 -6.65 -1.94
C SER A 69 0.73 -7.27 -2.69
N ALA A 70 0.81 -7.03 -3.97
CA ALA A 70 1.99 -7.35 -4.78
C ALA A 70 2.88 -6.12 -5.00
N SER A 71 2.67 -5.05 -4.23
CA SER A 71 3.40 -3.79 -4.35
C SER A 71 4.46 -3.66 -3.26
N THR A 72 5.63 -3.14 -3.63
CA THR A 72 6.67 -2.77 -2.66
C THR A 72 6.31 -1.46 -1.98
N ILE A 73 6.97 -1.16 -0.86
CA ILE A 73 6.79 0.16 -0.20
C ILE A 73 7.18 1.30 -1.15
N GLY A 74 8.19 1.10 -1.99
CA GLY A 74 8.57 2.08 -3.01
C GLY A 74 7.45 2.37 -4.00
N MET A 75 6.73 1.34 -4.45
CA MET A 75 5.56 1.48 -5.34
C MET A 75 4.43 2.22 -4.63
N CYS A 76 4.17 1.92 -3.37
CA CYS A 76 3.16 2.61 -2.57
C CYS A 76 3.47 4.11 -2.43
N MET A 77 4.73 4.43 -2.16
CA MET A 77 5.16 5.83 -2.05
C MET A 77 5.11 6.55 -3.39
N ALA A 78 5.46 5.85 -4.50
CA ALA A 78 5.35 6.40 -5.86
C ALA A 78 3.89 6.73 -6.22
N PHE A 79 2.94 5.89 -5.81
CA PHE A 79 1.52 6.17 -6.03
C PHE A 79 1.08 7.44 -5.29
N LEU A 80 1.47 7.61 -4.03
CA LEU A 80 1.19 8.83 -3.26
C LEU A 80 1.80 10.05 -3.92
N GLU A 81 3.04 9.96 -4.35
CA GLU A 81 3.73 11.06 -5.04
C GLU A 81 2.98 11.46 -6.32
N SER A 82 2.45 10.49 -7.05
CA SER A 82 1.70 10.72 -8.30
C SER A 82 0.43 11.54 -8.10
N LEU A 83 -0.10 11.61 -6.89
CA LEU A 83 -1.30 12.40 -6.58
C LEU A 83 -1.00 13.90 -6.46
N ASN A 84 0.27 14.29 -6.36
CA ASN A 84 0.74 15.69 -6.29
C ASN A 84 0.09 16.52 -5.19
N ILE A 85 -0.10 15.93 -4.02
CA ILE A 85 -0.78 16.59 -2.88
C ILE A 85 0.22 16.93 -1.76
N TRP A 86 1.24 16.08 -1.58
CA TRP A 86 2.16 16.18 -0.45
C TRP A 86 3.56 16.56 -0.89
N THR A 87 4.29 17.24 0.00
CA THR A 87 5.70 17.56 -0.19
C THR A 87 6.56 16.30 0.00
N GLU A 88 7.80 16.34 -0.48
CA GLU A 88 8.75 15.25 -0.27
C GLU A 88 8.98 14.96 1.21
N GLU A 89 9.05 16.01 2.04
CA GLU A 89 9.18 15.88 3.50
C GLU A 89 7.98 15.15 4.11
N GLU A 90 6.77 15.51 3.70
CA GLU A 90 5.54 14.87 4.16
C GLU A 90 5.48 13.40 3.75
N LEU A 91 5.88 13.06 2.52
CA LEU A 91 5.95 11.70 2.04
C LEU A 91 6.97 10.88 2.85
N THR A 92 8.13 11.44 3.15
CA THR A 92 9.14 10.78 3.98
C THR A 92 8.63 10.49 5.39
N LYS A 93 7.87 11.40 5.97
CA LYS A 93 7.24 11.17 7.29
C LYS A 93 6.32 9.96 7.25
N MET A 94 5.43 9.89 6.27
CA MET A 94 4.47 8.79 6.14
C MET A 94 5.11 7.46 5.79
N GLY A 95 6.15 7.47 4.96
CA GLY A 95 6.81 6.26 4.47
C GLY A 95 7.90 5.73 5.40
N ARG A 96 8.40 6.52 6.32
CA ARG A 96 9.56 6.14 7.14
C ARG A 96 9.54 6.69 8.56
N THR A 97 9.55 8.01 8.70
CA THR A 97 9.81 8.69 9.99
C THR A 97 8.78 8.33 11.04
N ASN A 98 7.50 8.32 10.69
CA ASN A 98 6.42 8.03 11.63
C ASN A 98 6.50 6.59 12.17
N ALA A 99 6.85 5.64 11.31
CA ALA A 99 7.02 4.24 11.70
C ALA A 99 8.21 4.09 12.66
N LEU A 100 9.33 4.74 12.37
CA LEU A 100 10.51 4.73 13.24
C LEU A 100 10.21 5.35 14.61
N ASN A 101 9.47 6.46 14.62
CA ASN A 101 9.08 7.13 15.86
C ASN A 101 8.16 6.23 16.70
N LEU A 102 7.24 5.52 16.07
CA LEU A 102 6.36 4.57 16.75
C LEU A 102 7.15 3.43 17.39
N LEU A 103 8.14 2.87 16.68
CA LEU A 103 8.99 1.80 17.20
C LEU A 103 9.86 2.23 18.37
N ASN A 104 10.29 3.49 18.38
CA ASN A 104 11.13 4.06 19.42
C ASN A 104 10.34 4.71 20.56
N SER A 105 9.02 4.78 20.43
CA SER A 105 8.11 5.31 21.44
C SER A 105 7.83 4.26 22.50
N LYS A 106 8.09 4.59 23.74
CA LYS A 106 7.79 3.71 24.88
C LYS A 106 7.15 4.49 26.01
#